data_b7c0a40d93e544d30a2842dd6f353329
#
_entry.id   b7c0a40d93e544d30a2842dd6f353329
#
_cell.length_a   1.000
_cell.length_b   1.000
_cell.length_c   1.000
_cell.angle_alpha   90.00
_cell.angle_beta   90.00
_cell.angle_gamma   90.00
#
_symmetry.space_group_name_H-M   'P 1'
#
loop_
_entity.id
_entity.type
_entity.pdbx_description
1 polymer ?
#
loop_
_entity_poly.entity_id
_entity_poly.type
_entity_poly.pdbx_seq_one_letter_code
_entity_poly.pdbx_strand_id
1 'polypeptide(L)'
;MNRVRVAMIGVGNISGIYLKNITQTFRELELIGVCDLVRERAEKAAAEYGVPKIYDTMHDAFADPEVQIVLNLTRPYEHFEVSRAALLAGKHVYSEKPLGAELAEGTELRRIAEEKGLMLGGAPDTFLGAGIQTCRRLIDDGFIGTPIGSAAYMIGCGHESWHPDPEFYYKRGGGPMFDMGPYYLTAMINLMGGVQRVFSASKITFPKRTITSQPLAGKVMDVDVNTYIAGTVQYASGAIGTIFTTFDVQFPREKSRFIEIYGSEGTLFVPDPNDFSGTIQLYRPEEGVTREIPMMYGYPENSRALGLADMAKALTTGREARCAVQQTYHVLEIIEGFETSARTGCWTEIRSEYHRAPAMARPTIKGILD
;
A
#
# COMPACT_ATOMS: atom_id res chain seq x y z
N MET A 1 -0.35 -17.84 -22.61
CA MET A 1 -0.71 -17.65 -21.19
C MET A 1 -2.17 -17.30 -21.12
N ASN A 2 -2.96 -17.97 -20.29
CA ASN A 2 -4.33 -17.53 -20.02
C ASN A 2 -4.25 -16.26 -19.17
N ARG A 3 -4.77 -15.14 -19.68
CA ARG A 3 -4.87 -13.89 -18.91
C ARG A 3 -5.98 -14.00 -17.88
N VAL A 4 -5.75 -13.42 -16.71
CA VAL A 4 -6.77 -13.31 -15.67
C VAL A 4 -7.62 -12.08 -15.95
N ARG A 5 -8.95 -12.28 -15.99
CA ARG A 5 -9.91 -11.24 -16.34
C ARG A 5 -10.31 -10.42 -15.13
N VAL A 6 -10.16 -9.11 -15.26
CA VAL A 6 -10.33 -8.12 -14.19
C VAL A 6 -11.48 -7.18 -14.51
N ALA A 7 -12.32 -6.89 -13.53
CA ALA A 7 -13.23 -5.75 -13.54
C ALA A 7 -12.73 -4.69 -12.54
N MET A 8 -12.67 -3.43 -12.96
CA MET A 8 -12.27 -2.31 -12.10
C MET A 8 -13.51 -1.57 -11.59
N ILE A 9 -13.58 -1.39 -10.28
CA ILE A 9 -14.60 -0.61 -9.59
C ILE A 9 -13.96 0.66 -9.03
N GLY A 10 -14.43 1.81 -9.50
CA GLY A 10 -13.87 3.12 -9.21
C GLY A 10 -12.87 3.57 -10.30
N VAL A 11 -13.23 4.65 -11.00
CA VAL A 11 -12.42 5.29 -12.05
C VAL A 11 -12.09 6.73 -11.58
N GLY A 12 -11.45 6.80 -10.38
CA GLY A 12 -11.01 8.04 -9.75
C GLY A 12 -9.59 8.45 -10.14
N ASN A 13 -8.98 9.31 -9.31
CA ASN A 13 -7.68 9.90 -9.58
C ASN A 13 -6.55 8.87 -9.78
N ILE A 14 -6.53 7.79 -8.99
CA ILE A 14 -5.47 6.77 -9.07
C ILE A 14 -5.66 5.79 -10.25
N SER A 15 -6.87 5.70 -10.83
CA SER A 15 -7.19 4.68 -11.83
C SER A 15 -6.36 4.79 -13.11
N GLY A 16 -5.95 6.00 -13.50
CA GLY A 16 -5.21 6.22 -14.74
C GLY A 16 -3.92 5.41 -14.85
N ILE A 17 -3.15 5.31 -13.77
CA ILE A 17 -1.92 4.49 -13.76
C ILE A 17 -2.22 2.99 -13.78
N TYR A 18 -3.29 2.54 -13.10
CA TYR A 18 -3.73 1.16 -13.15
C TYR A 18 -4.23 0.79 -14.55
N LEU A 19 -5.08 1.61 -15.17
CA LEU A 19 -5.57 1.42 -16.55
C LEU A 19 -4.41 1.26 -17.52
N LYS A 20 -3.44 2.20 -17.49
CA LYS A 20 -2.25 2.15 -18.32
C LYS A 20 -1.46 0.86 -18.14
N ASN A 21 -1.15 0.50 -16.89
CA ASN A 21 -0.28 -0.64 -16.60
C ASN A 21 -0.97 -1.98 -16.90
N ILE A 22 -2.27 -2.13 -16.60
CA ILE A 22 -3.02 -3.35 -16.90
C ILE A 22 -3.11 -3.56 -18.41
N THR A 23 -3.38 -2.51 -19.19
CA THR A 23 -3.61 -2.65 -20.63
C THR A 23 -2.31 -2.67 -21.45
N GLN A 24 -1.22 -2.06 -20.97
CA GLN A 24 0.01 -1.86 -21.75
C GLN A 24 1.24 -2.60 -21.22
N THR A 25 1.26 -3.00 -19.94
CA THR A 25 2.46 -3.54 -19.30
C THR A 25 2.30 -5.00 -18.87
N PHE A 26 1.29 -5.33 -18.08
CA PHE A 26 1.18 -6.66 -17.48
C PHE A 26 0.43 -7.64 -18.35
N ARG A 27 1.15 -8.68 -18.84
CA ARG A 27 0.61 -9.68 -19.76
C ARG A 27 -0.28 -10.73 -19.08
N GLU A 28 -0.20 -10.84 -17.76
CA GLU A 28 -1.03 -11.72 -16.93
C GLU A 28 -2.49 -11.23 -16.83
N LEU A 29 -2.74 -9.95 -17.14
CA LEU A 29 -4.02 -9.29 -16.89
C LEU A 29 -4.78 -8.99 -18.18
N GLU A 30 -6.10 -9.04 -18.09
CA GLU A 30 -7.04 -8.57 -19.10
C GLU A 30 -8.13 -7.74 -18.41
N LEU A 31 -8.16 -6.43 -18.64
CA LEU A 31 -9.22 -5.57 -18.13
C LEU A 31 -10.45 -5.70 -19.04
N ILE A 32 -11.46 -6.41 -18.56
CA ILE A 32 -12.67 -6.68 -19.36
C ILE A 32 -13.82 -5.70 -19.09
N GLY A 33 -13.75 -4.95 -17.98
CA GLY A 33 -14.81 -3.98 -17.69
C GLY A 33 -14.45 -2.99 -16.60
N VAL A 34 -15.15 -1.86 -16.63
CA VAL A 34 -15.03 -0.77 -15.64
C VAL A 34 -16.39 -0.37 -15.13
N CYS A 35 -16.45 0.11 -13.87
CA CYS A 35 -17.64 0.67 -13.24
C CYS A 35 -17.25 1.89 -12.39
N ASP A 36 -18.01 2.96 -12.47
CA ASP A 36 -17.91 4.14 -11.61
C ASP A 36 -19.29 4.71 -11.33
N LEU A 37 -19.49 5.33 -10.18
CA LEU A 37 -20.76 6.02 -9.84
C LEU A 37 -21.04 7.20 -10.80
N VAL A 38 -19.99 7.80 -11.35
CA VAL A 38 -20.06 8.82 -12.42
C VAL A 38 -19.79 8.12 -13.74
N ARG A 39 -20.87 7.73 -14.44
CA ARG A 39 -20.84 6.93 -15.67
C ARG A 39 -19.87 7.49 -16.73
N GLU A 40 -19.85 8.80 -16.90
CA GLU A 40 -19.00 9.48 -17.86
C GLU A 40 -17.48 9.20 -17.65
N ARG A 41 -17.05 8.96 -16.39
CA ARG A 41 -15.68 8.56 -16.08
C ARG A 41 -15.38 7.15 -16.61
N ALA A 42 -16.31 6.22 -16.42
CA ALA A 42 -16.19 4.86 -16.92
C ALA A 42 -16.19 4.83 -18.45
N GLU A 43 -17.04 5.60 -19.10
CA GLU A 43 -17.12 5.73 -20.57
C GLU A 43 -15.82 6.30 -21.15
N LYS A 44 -15.30 7.36 -20.55
CA LYS A 44 -14.02 7.96 -20.95
C LYS A 44 -12.87 6.96 -20.84
N ALA A 45 -12.75 6.27 -19.71
CA ALA A 45 -11.70 5.29 -19.48
C ALA A 45 -11.83 4.10 -20.44
N ALA A 46 -13.05 3.60 -20.68
CA ALA A 46 -13.28 2.52 -21.61
C ALA A 46 -12.87 2.90 -23.04
N ALA A 47 -13.22 4.10 -23.49
CA ALA A 47 -12.83 4.59 -24.82
C ALA A 47 -11.30 4.80 -24.95
N GLU A 48 -10.65 5.37 -23.93
CA GLU A 48 -9.22 5.68 -23.95
C GLU A 48 -8.34 4.41 -23.91
N TYR A 49 -8.72 3.42 -23.11
CA TYR A 49 -7.91 2.21 -22.87
C TYR A 49 -8.44 0.97 -23.58
N GLY A 50 -9.51 1.09 -24.36
CA GLY A 50 -10.09 -0.02 -25.14
C GLY A 50 -10.74 -1.09 -24.28
N VAL A 51 -11.37 -0.70 -23.13
CA VAL A 51 -12.04 -1.65 -22.25
C VAL A 51 -13.39 -2.03 -22.83
N PRO A 52 -13.69 -3.33 -23.01
CA PRO A 52 -14.88 -3.74 -23.79
C PRO A 52 -16.22 -3.55 -23.08
N LYS A 53 -16.25 -3.58 -21.72
CA LYS A 53 -17.49 -3.52 -20.96
C LYS A 53 -17.53 -2.31 -20.02
N ILE A 54 -18.69 -1.67 -19.93
CA ILE A 54 -19.00 -0.65 -18.94
C ILE A 54 -20.19 -1.18 -18.14
N TYR A 55 -20.00 -1.44 -16.85
CA TYR A 55 -21.05 -1.92 -15.98
C TYR A 55 -21.83 -0.74 -15.39
N ASP A 56 -23.15 -0.85 -15.34
CA ASP A 56 -24.02 0.17 -14.74
C ASP A 56 -23.88 0.21 -13.22
N THR A 57 -23.70 -0.96 -12.61
CA THR A 57 -23.46 -1.10 -11.17
C THR A 57 -22.31 -2.06 -10.91
N MET A 58 -21.70 -1.96 -9.71
CA MET A 58 -20.68 -2.94 -9.27
C MET A 58 -21.27 -4.36 -9.21
N HIS A 59 -22.57 -4.51 -8.94
CA HIS A 59 -23.23 -5.81 -8.87
C HIS A 59 -23.32 -6.49 -10.24
N ASP A 60 -23.47 -5.71 -11.32
CA ASP A 60 -23.43 -6.25 -12.69
C ASP A 60 -22.04 -6.80 -13.01
N ALA A 61 -20.97 -6.10 -12.58
CA ALA A 61 -19.62 -6.61 -12.69
C ALA A 61 -19.40 -7.90 -11.87
N PHE A 62 -19.97 -7.97 -10.68
CA PHE A 62 -19.83 -9.16 -9.82
C PHE A 62 -20.67 -10.34 -10.33
N ALA A 63 -21.77 -10.09 -11.01
CA ALA A 63 -22.62 -11.12 -11.65
C ALA A 63 -22.00 -11.66 -12.96
N ASP A 64 -21.10 -10.93 -13.59
CA ASP A 64 -20.46 -11.38 -14.84
C ASP A 64 -19.55 -12.60 -14.58
N PRO A 65 -19.86 -13.79 -15.18
CA PRO A 65 -19.06 -15.02 -14.96
C PRO A 65 -17.66 -14.92 -15.54
N GLU A 66 -17.39 -13.97 -16.43
CA GLU A 66 -16.08 -13.76 -17.00
C GLU A 66 -15.12 -13.05 -16.05
N VAL A 67 -15.63 -12.28 -15.08
CA VAL A 67 -14.81 -11.58 -14.08
C VAL A 67 -14.25 -12.57 -13.07
N GLN A 68 -12.92 -12.62 -12.96
CA GLN A 68 -12.20 -13.46 -12.00
C GLN A 68 -11.72 -12.65 -10.80
N ILE A 69 -11.13 -11.47 -11.03
CA ILE A 69 -10.69 -10.55 -9.98
C ILE A 69 -11.46 -9.24 -10.08
N VAL A 70 -11.92 -8.73 -8.96
CA VAL A 70 -12.39 -7.35 -8.81
C VAL A 70 -11.24 -6.49 -8.29
N LEU A 71 -10.89 -5.47 -9.06
CA LEU A 71 -9.95 -4.43 -8.66
C LEU A 71 -10.76 -3.27 -8.05
N ASN A 72 -10.61 -3.08 -6.74
CA ASN A 72 -11.33 -2.06 -5.99
C ASN A 72 -10.46 -0.80 -5.83
N LEU A 73 -10.79 0.26 -6.56
CA LEU A 73 -10.13 1.58 -6.51
C LEU A 73 -11.08 2.67 -6.01
N THR A 74 -12.06 2.31 -5.21
CA THR A 74 -13.01 3.26 -4.60
C THR A 74 -12.33 4.11 -3.52
N ARG A 75 -13.09 4.86 -2.74
CA ARG A 75 -12.54 5.64 -1.63
C ARG A 75 -12.29 4.75 -0.40
N PRO A 76 -11.36 5.13 0.48
CA PRO A 76 -10.97 4.32 1.64
C PRO A 76 -12.12 3.80 2.50
N TYR A 77 -13.15 4.63 2.71
CA TYR A 77 -14.33 4.27 3.49
C TYR A 77 -15.35 3.38 2.74
N GLU A 78 -15.16 3.17 1.43
CA GLU A 78 -15.98 2.30 0.58
C GLU A 78 -15.30 0.96 0.31
N HIS A 79 -13.99 0.83 0.62
CA HIS A 79 -13.21 -0.38 0.31
C HIS A 79 -13.85 -1.63 0.90
N PHE A 80 -14.33 -1.55 2.14
CA PHE A 80 -14.95 -2.67 2.84
C PHE A 80 -16.19 -3.18 2.10
N GLU A 81 -17.17 -2.32 1.85
CA GLU A 81 -18.46 -2.73 1.26
C GLU A 81 -18.27 -3.31 -0.14
N VAL A 82 -17.45 -2.68 -0.97
CA VAL A 82 -17.18 -3.15 -2.34
C VAL A 82 -16.45 -4.49 -2.32
N SER A 83 -15.39 -4.62 -1.51
CA SER A 83 -14.62 -5.86 -1.39
C SER A 83 -15.46 -7.01 -0.81
N ARG A 84 -16.27 -6.71 0.21
CA ARG A 84 -17.19 -7.67 0.83
C ARG A 84 -18.20 -8.20 -0.18
N ALA A 85 -18.85 -7.31 -0.92
CA ALA A 85 -19.86 -7.69 -1.93
C ALA A 85 -19.22 -8.55 -3.04
N ALA A 86 -18.02 -8.21 -3.51
CA ALA A 86 -17.30 -8.97 -4.51
C ALA A 86 -16.92 -10.38 -4.01
N LEU A 87 -16.39 -10.49 -2.78
CA LEU A 87 -16.07 -11.79 -2.15
C LEU A 87 -17.34 -12.64 -1.97
N LEU A 88 -18.45 -12.06 -1.52
CA LEU A 88 -19.72 -12.77 -1.37
C LEU A 88 -20.25 -13.28 -2.71
N ALA A 89 -20.02 -12.56 -3.80
CA ALA A 89 -20.32 -12.97 -5.17
C ALA A 89 -19.33 -13.99 -5.76
N GLY A 90 -18.34 -14.45 -4.98
CA GLY A 90 -17.39 -15.46 -5.41
C GLY A 90 -16.23 -14.93 -6.28
N LYS A 91 -15.92 -13.64 -6.20
CA LYS A 91 -14.81 -13.03 -6.92
C LYS A 91 -13.59 -12.89 -6.03
N HIS A 92 -12.41 -13.12 -6.58
CA HIS A 92 -11.16 -12.71 -5.96
C HIS A 92 -11.11 -11.17 -5.91
N VAL A 93 -10.43 -10.60 -4.92
CA VAL A 93 -10.38 -9.14 -4.74
C VAL A 93 -8.96 -8.64 -4.56
N TYR A 94 -8.62 -7.61 -5.31
CA TYR A 94 -7.46 -6.76 -5.07
C TYR A 94 -7.92 -5.34 -4.79
N SER A 95 -7.66 -4.82 -3.58
CA SER A 95 -8.14 -3.50 -3.16
C SER A 95 -7.00 -2.50 -3.04
N GLU A 96 -7.31 -1.22 -3.34
CA GLU A 96 -6.43 -0.14 -2.88
C GLU A 96 -6.36 -0.10 -1.35
N LYS A 97 -5.31 0.57 -0.89
CA LYS A 97 -5.07 0.76 0.56
C LYS A 97 -5.94 1.91 1.13
N PRO A 98 -6.27 1.84 2.41
CA PRO A 98 -6.11 0.72 3.35
C PRO A 98 -7.07 -0.43 3.06
N LEU A 99 -6.80 -1.63 3.60
CA LEU A 99 -7.67 -2.80 3.43
C LEU A 99 -9.10 -2.53 3.94
N GLY A 100 -9.22 -1.75 5.00
CA GLY A 100 -10.45 -1.25 5.59
C GLY A 100 -10.16 0.01 6.40
N ALA A 101 -11.18 0.73 6.79
CA ALA A 101 -11.06 1.90 7.66
C ALA A 101 -10.99 1.54 9.15
N GLU A 102 -11.25 0.28 9.50
CA GLU A 102 -11.18 -0.30 10.85
C GLU A 102 -10.72 -1.77 10.77
N LEU A 103 -10.09 -2.26 11.84
CA LEU A 103 -9.61 -3.64 11.93
C LEU A 103 -10.74 -4.67 11.80
N ALA A 104 -11.92 -4.36 12.34
CA ALA A 104 -13.09 -5.22 12.24
C ALA A 104 -13.49 -5.50 10.78
N GLU A 105 -13.41 -4.49 9.91
CA GLU A 105 -13.67 -4.61 8.48
C GLU A 105 -12.67 -5.57 7.82
N GLY A 106 -11.36 -5.37 8.09
CA GLY A 106 -10.31 -6.27 7.61
C GLY A 106 -10.48 -7.71 8.09
N THR A 107 -10.90 -7.88 9.36
CA THR A 107 -11.18 -9.20 9.95
C THR A 107 -12.33 -9.92 9.24
N GLU A 108 -13.42 -9.22 8.95
CA GLU A 108 -14.55 -9.79 8.22
C GLU A 108 -14.17 -10.15 6.78
N LEU A 109 -13.46 -9.26 6.07
CA LEU A 109 -13.01 -9.54 4.70
C LEU A 109 -12.11 -10.78 4.64
N ARG A 110 -11.14 -10.87 5.55
CA ARG A 110 -10.26 -12.03 5.67
C ARG A 110 -11.04 -13.32 5.91
N ARG A 111 -11.98 -13.32 6.86
CA ARG A 111 -12.82 -14.48 7.17
C ARG A 111 -13.64 -14.93 5.95
N ILE A 112 -14.30 -14.01 5.23
CA ILE A 112 -15.08 -14.34 4.04
C ILE A 112 -14.19 -14.93 2.94
N ALA A 113 -13.01 -14.36 2.71
CA ALA A 113 -12.07 -14.84 1.71
C ALA A 113 -11.60 -16.27 2.04
N GLU A 114 -11.24 -16.54 3.30
CA GLU A 114 -10.84 -17.87 3.79
C GLU A 114 -11.98 -18.90 3.65
N GLU A 115 -13.19 -18.58 4.11
CA GLU A 115 -14.36 -19.45 4.04
C GLU A 115 -14.76 -19.82 2.61
N LYS A 116 -14.55 -18.93 1.65
CA LYS A 116 -14.88 -19.14 0.24
C LYS A 116 -13.71 -19.66 -0.60
N GLY A 117 -12.52 -19.78 -0.04
CA GLY A 117 -11.32 -20.19 -0.78
C GLY A 117 -10.91 -19.15 -1.83
N LEU A 118 -11.17 -17.86 -1.58
CA LEU A 118 -10.88 -16.78 -2.49
C LEU A 118 -9.59 -16.06 -2.10
N MET A 119 -8.85 -15.58 -3.09
CA MET A 119 -7.74 -14.67 -2.84
C MET A 119 -8.26 -13.27 -2.55
N LEU A 120 -7.77 -12.70 -1.47
CA LEU A 120 -7.89 -11.30 -1.12
C LEU A 120 -6.49 -10.74 -0.97
N GLY A 121 -6.20 -9.64 -1.62
CA GLY A 121 -4.94 -8.92 -1.53
C GLY A 121 -5.15 -7.44 -1.77
N GLY A 122 -4.07 -6.67 -1.73
CA GLY A 122 -4.20 -5.24 -1.95
C GLY A 122 -2.88 -4.48 -1.99
N ALA A 123 -3.03 -3.22 -2.34
CA ALA A 123 -1.97 -2.23 -2.29
C ALA A 123 -1.52 -1.95 -0.83
N PRO A 124 -0.32 -1.38 -0.65
CA PRO A 124 0.57 -0.92 -1.70
C PRO A 124 1.40 -2.07 -2.30
N ASP A 125 1.67 -1.96 -3.58
CA ASP A 125 2.54 -2.88 -4.32
C ASP A 125 3.92 -2.30 -4.65
N THR A 126 4.19 -1.08 -4.19
CA THR A 126 5.47 -0.37 -4.38
C THR A 126 6.67 -1.14 -3.81
N PHE A 127 6.46 -1.93 -2.75
CA PHE A 127 7.51 -2.75 -2.16
C PHE A 127 8.01 -3.86 -3.11
N LEU A 128 7.26 -4.21 -4.16
CA LEU A 128 7.68 -5.13 -5.22
C LEU A 128 8.55 -4.43 -6.28
N GLY A 129 8.64 -3.10 -6.24
CA GLY A 129 9.47 -2.31 -7.14
C GLY A 129 10.96 -2.46 -6.92
N ALA A 130 11.74 -1.98 -7.90
CA ALA A 130 13.19 -2.10 -7.94
C ALA A 130 13.89 -1.60 -6.67
N GLY A 131 13.41 -0.51 -6.09
CA GLY A 131 14.01 0.11 -4.89
C GLY A 131 13.98 -0.82 -3.69
N ILE A 132 12.78 -1.18 -3.23
CA ILE A 132 12.61 -2.01 -2.01
C ILE A 132 13.11 -3.43 -2.22
N GLN A 133 12.92 -4.03 -3.41
CA GLN A 133 13.44 -5.38 -3.69
C GLN A 133 14.97 -5.43 -3.71
N THR A 134 15.63 -4.37 -4.16
CA THR A 134 17.10 -4.25 -4.04
C THR A 134 17.53 -4.13 -2.58
N CYS A 135 16.84 -3.31 -1.77
CA CYS A 135 17.09 -3.21 -0.33
C CYS A 135 16.89 -4.56 0.37
N ARG A 136 15.80 -5.27 0.02
CA ARG A 136 15.50 -6.61 0.53
C ARG A 136 16.66 -7.58 0.23
N ARG A 137 17.17 -7.57 -0.99
CA ARG A 137 18.29 -8.42 -1.41
C ARG A 137 19.56 -8.14 -0.62
N LEU A 138 19.88 -6.87 -0.39
CA LEU A 138 21.05 -6.50 0.41
C LEU A 138 20.98 -7.03 1.85
N ILE A 139 19.77 -6.99 2.44
CA ILE A 139 19.53 -7.53 3.79
C ILE A 139 19.65 -9.07 3.78
N ASP A 140 18.97 -9.74 2.84
CA ASP A 140 18.94 -11.20 2.75
C ASP A 140 20.33 -11.79 2.43
N ASP A 141 21.18 -11.05 1.69
CA ASP A 141 22.58 -11.41 1.41
C ASP A 141 23.54 -11.04 2.54
N GLY A 142 23.07 -10.43 3.64
CA GLY A 142 23.87 -10.13 4.84
C GLY A 142 24.75 -8.87 4.74
N PHE A 143 24.52 -7.96 3.79
CA PHE A 143 25.38 -6.77 3.60
C PHE A 143 25.39 -5.81 4.79
N ILE A 144 24.39 -5.87 5.67
CA ILE A 144 24.34 -5.09 6.92
C ILE A 144 24.46 -5.96 8.18
N GLY A 145 24.79 -7.24 8.03
CA GLY A 145 24.72 -8.21 9.13
C GLY A 145 23.29 -8.47 9.60
N THR A 146 23.09 -8.69 10.89
CA THR A 146 21.75 -8.89 11.48
C THR A 146 21.05 -7.55 11.65
N PRO A 147 19.82 -7.37 11.08
CA PRO A 147 19.02 -6.16 11.32
C PRO A 147 18.66 -6.02 12.82
N ILE A 148 18.99 -4.87 13.40
CA ILE A 148 18.80 -4.57 14.83
C ILE A 148 17.79 -3.46 15.08
N GLY A 149 17.48 -2.63 14.07
CA GLY A 149 16.53 -1.55 14.21
C GLY A 149 16.18 -0.86 12.90
N SER A 150 15.21 0.05 12.98
CA SER A 150 14.77 0.86 11.84
C SER A 150 14.29 2.24 12.27
N ALA A 151 14.36 3.22 11.36
CA ALA A 151 13.70 4.51 11.49
C ALA A 151 12.95 4.84 10.19
N ALA A 152 11.70 5.29 10.30
CA ALA A 152 10.85 5.63 9.17
C ALA A 152 10.21 7.01 9.38
N TYR A 153 10.31 7.86 8.36
CA TYR A 153 9.81 9.23 8.43
C TYR A 153 8.97 9.57 7.21
N MET A 154 7.72 9.96 7.45
CA MET A 154 6.82 10.53 6.46
C MET A 154 6.33 11.89 6.96
N ILE A 155 7.06 12.94 6.61
CA ILE A 155 6.79 14.28 7.08
C ILE A 155 6.26 15.11 5.92
N GLY A 156 5.06 15.67 6.06
CA GLY A 156 4.40 16.48 5.05
C GLY A 156 3.55 17.58 5.65
N CYS A 157 3.03 18.46 4.78
CA CYS A 157 2.19 19.61 5.14
C CYS A 157 0.69 19.40 4.83
N GLY A 158 0.29 18.18 4.40
CA GLY A 158 -1.10 17.87 4.03
C GLY A 158 -1.39 18.01 2.54
N HIS A 159 -2.67 17.97 2.19
CA HIS A 159 -3.15 17.84 0.81
C HIS A 159 -3.93 19.07 0.31
N GLU A 160 -4.11 20.07 1.15
CA GLU A 160 -5.00 21.23 0.92
C GLU A 160 -4.59 22.10 -0.26
N SER A 161 -3.28 22.07 -0.62
CA SER A 161 -2.73 22.95 -1.65
C SER A 161 -2.76 22.37 -3.06
N TRP A 162 -2.98 21.08 -3.22
CA TRP A 162 -2.85 20.42 -4.51
C TRP A 162 -4.01 19.47 -4.87
N HIS A 163 -4.66 18.83 -3.87
CA HIS A 163 -5.75 17.89 -4.16
C HIS A 163 -7.07 18.65 -4.37
N PRO A 164 -7.86 18.36 -5.41
CA PRO A 164 -9.09 19.08 -5.71
C PRO A 164 -10.21 18.91 -4.67
N ASP A 165 -10.21 17.79 -3.94
CA ASP A 165 -11.18 17.47 -2.86
C ASP A 165 -10.46 16.73 -1.72
N PRO A 166 -9.69 17.44 -0.85
CA PRO A 166 -8.80 16.81 0.13
C PRO A 166 -9.50 16.38 1.43
N GLU A 167 -10.80 16.64 1.63
CA GLU A 167 -11.47 16.46 2.92
C GLU A 167 -11.43 15.02 3.42
N PHE A 168 -11.53 14.02 2.53
CA PHE A 168 -11.51 12.61 2.93
C PHE A 168 -10.20 12.16 3.59
N TYR A 169 -9.08 12.84 3.33
CA TYR A 169 -7.81 12.56 4.03
C TYR A 169 -7.84 12.91 5.52
N TYR A 170 -8.84 13.67 5.95
CA TYR A 170 -9.01 14.13 7.33
C TYR A 170 -10.23 13.54 8.02
N LYS A 171 -10.85 12.53 7.41
CA LYS A 171 -12.00 11.78 7.91
C LYS A 171 -11.63 10.32 8.19
N ARG A 172 -12.56 9.54 8.75
CA ARG A 172 -12.39 8.11 9.05
C ARG A 172 -11.73 7.36 7.87
N GLY A 173 -10.70 6.58 8.15
CA GLY A 173 -9.87 5.90 7.15
C GLY A 173 -8.83 6.80 6.47
N GLY A 174 -8.70 8.06 6.93
CA GLY A 174 -7.69 9.02 6.50
C GLY A 174 -6.62 9.28 7.57
N GLY A 175 -5.96 10.43 7.47
CA GLY A 175 -4.80 10.78 8.28
C GLY A 175 -3.49 10.20 7.72
N PRO A 176 -2.34 10.72 8.20
CA PRO A 176 -1.04 10.34 7.65
C PRO A 176 -0.70 8.86 7.85
N MET A 177 -1.23 8.24 8.93
CA MET A 177 -0.96 6.82 9.19
C MET A 177 -1.83 5.89 8.32
N PHE A 178 -3.09 6.22 8.04
CA PHE A 178 -3.95 5.44 7.15
C PHE A 178 -3.65 5.69 5.67
N ASP A 179 -3.27 6.92 5.30
CA ASP A 179 -2.96 7.26 3.90
C ASP A 179 -1.58 6.80 3.47
N MET A 180 -0.55 7.18 4.24
CA MET A 180 0.85 6.94 3.89
C MET A 180 1.50 5.80 4.69
N GLY A 181 1.03 5.57 5.91
CA GLY A 181 1.54 4.48 6.76
C GLY A 181 1.57 3.12 6.08
N PRO A 182 0.58 2.71 5.26
CA PRO A 182 0.63 1.43 4.55
C PRO A 182 1.88 1.24 3.71
N TYR A 183 2.39 2.27 3.03
CA TYR A 183 3.63 2.19 2.24
C TYR A 183 4.85 1.91 3.12
N TYR A 184 4.98 2.68 4.20
CA TYR A 184 6.10 2.57 5.13
C TYR A 184 6.08 1.27 5.90
N LEU A 185 4.93 0.90 6.47
CA LEU A 185 4.78 -0.32 7.24
C LEU A 185 4.96 -1.56 6.36
N THR A 186 4.40 -1.58 5.14
CA THR A 186 4.62 -2.68 4.20
C THR A 186 6.10 -2.84 3.84
N ALA A 187 6.82 -1.75 3.56
CA ALA A 187 8.26 -1.80 3.32
C ALA A 187 9.01 -2.29 4.56
N MET A 188 8.69 -1.76 5.74
CA MET A 188 9.34 -2.15 7.01
C MET A 188 9.15 -3.64 7.30
N ILE A 189 7.92 -4.18 7.22
CA ILE A 189 7.69 -5.61 7.48
C ILE A 189 8.29 -6.50 6.40
N ASN A 190 8.35 -6.04 5.15
CA ASN A 190 9.03 -6.77 4.08
C ASN A 190 10.54 -6.86 4.31
N LEU A 191 11.17 -5.81 4.86
CA LEU A 191 12.60 -5.74 5.14
C LEU A 191 12.98 -6.40 6.48
N MET A 192 12.18 -6.17 7.53
CA MET A 192 12.51 -6.52 8.92
C MET A 192 11.75 -7.74 9.47
N GLY A 193 10.65 -8.14 8.82
CA GLY A 193 9.72 -9.16 9.33
C GLY A 193 8.54 -8.57 10.09
N GLY A 194 7.69 -9.45 10.64
CA GLY A 194 6.45 -9.07 11.33
C GLY A 194 6.69 -8.25 12.60
N VAL A 195 5.71 -7.43 12.93
CA VAL A 195 5.66 -6.61 14.16
C VAL A 195 4.92 -7.38 15.25
N GLN A 196 5.46 -7.39 16.47
CA GLN A 196 4.87 -8.05 17.63
C GLN A 196 4.04 -7.09 18.48
N ARG A 197 4.51 -5.85 18.67
CA ARG A 197 3.80 -4.83 19.45
C ARG A 197 4.23 -3.42 19.06
N VAL A 198 3.38 -2.46 19.36
CA VAL A 198 3.59 -1.04 19.07
C VAL A 198 3.29 -0.15 20.26
N PHE A 199 3.96 1.01 20.28
CA PHE A 199 3.69 2.10 21.22
C PHE A 199 3.68 3.43 20.47
N SER A 200 2.76 4.36 20.83
CA SER A 200 2.69 5.66 20.14
C SER A 200 2.14 6.79 20.99
N ALA A 201 2.39 8.00 20.50
CA ALA A 201 1.67 9.21 20.85
C ALA A 201 1.11 9.84 19.58
N SER A 202 -0.11 10.37 19.64
CA SER A 202 -0.77 11.00 18.50
C SER A 202 -1.60 12.22 18.93
N LYS A 203 -1.85 13.10 17.96
CA LYS A 203 -2.73 14.25 18.16
C LYS A 203 -3.31 14.80 16.84
N ILE A 204 -4.38 15.56 16.95
CA ILE A 204 -4.85 16.50 15.95
C ILE A 204 -4.20 17.85 16.26
N THR A 205 -3.25 18.31 15.42
CA THR A 205 -2.60 19.61 15.65
C THR A 205 -3.49 20.76 15.25
N PHE A 206 -4.15 20.64 14.09
CA PHE A 206 -5.02 21.66 13.52
C PHE A 206 -6.43 21.10 13.36
N PRO A 207 -7.39 21.39 14.29
CA PRO A 207 -8.76 20.86 14.21
C PRO A 207 -9.55 21.30 12.98
N LYS A 208 -9.10 22.40 12.35
CA LYS A 208 -9.66 22.92 11.10
C LYS A 208 -8.55 23.21 10.11
N ARG A 209 -8.82 22.94 8.83
CA ARG A 209 -7.91 23.24 7.72
C ARG A 209 -8.65 23.92 6.59
N THR A 210 -7.97 24.82 5.89
CA THR A 210 -8.54 25.55 4.75
C THR A 210 -7.98 24.99 3.45
N ILE A 211 -8.84 24.59 2.53
CA ILE A 211 -8.46 24.15 1.20
C ILE A 211 -7.97 25.39 0.41
N THR A 212 -6.82 25.26 -0.23
CA THR A 212 -6.24 26.30 -1.08
C THR A 212 -6.19 25.90 -2.55
N SER A 213 -6.41 24.62 -2.85
CA SER A 213 -6.52 24.10 -4.22
C SER A 213 -7.90 24.34 -4.83
N GLN A 214 -7.94 24.49 -6.17
CA GLN A 214 -9.21 24.55 -6.91
C GLN A 214 -9.83 23.18 -7.07
N PRO A 215 -11.18 23.02 -7.17
CA PRO A 215 -12.19 24.10 -7.20
C PRO A 215 -12.69 24.57 -5.81
N LEU A 216 -12.20 23.96 -4.71
CA LEU A 216 -12.74 24.17 -3.36
C LEU A 216 -11.95 25.22 -2.54
N ALA A 217 -11.13 26.06 -3.17
CA ALA A 217 -10.31 27.05 -2.46
C ALA A 217 -11.16 27.95 -1.57
N GLY A 218 -10.73 28.12 -0.30
CA GLY A 218 -11.45 28.87 0.73
C GLY A 218 -12.42 28.05 1.59
N LYS A 219 -12.76 26.83 1.19
CA LYS A 219 -13.56 25.92 2.04
C LYS A 219 -12.76 25.52 3.28
N VAL A 220 -13.37 25.69 4.46
CA VAL A 220 -12.84 25.17 5.73
C VAL A 220 -13.42 23.78 5.97
N MET A 221 -12.57 22.85 6.34
CA MET A 221 -12.93 21.47 6.67
C MET A 221 -12.52 21.16 8.11
N ASP A 222 -13.32 20.33 8.79
CA ASP A 222 -13.01 19.79 10.12
C ASP A 222 -12.12 18.55 9.99
N VAL A 223 -11.19 18.40 10.96
CA VAL A 223 -10.25 17.28 11.06
C VAL A 223 -10.69 16.37 12.17
N ASP A 224 -11.02 15.12 11.84
CA ASP A 224 -11.59 14.13 12.77
C ASP A 224 -10.61 13.00 13.11
N VAL A 225 -9.42 12.98 12.50
CA VAL A 225 -8.41 11.94 12.67
C VAL A 225 -7.06 12.52 13.10
N ASN A 226 -6.23 11.71 13.75
CA ASN A 226 -4.89 12.11 14.16
C ASN A 226 -4.04 12.49 12.92
N THR A 227 -3.40 13.66 12.98
CA THR A 227 -2.57 14.20 11.89
C THR A 227 -1.09 14.23 12.22
N TYR A 228 -0.73 13.87 13.46
CA TYR A 228 0.63 13.80 13.97
C TYR A 228 0.78 12.53 14.82
N ILE A 229 1.53 11.54 14.33
CA ILE A 229 1.73 10.26 14.99
C ILE A 229 3.23 9.95 15.07
N ALA A 230 3.72 9.69 16.28
CA ALA A 230 5.08 9.20 16.53
C ALA A 230 4.97 7.88 17.27
N GLY A 231 5.57 6.82 16.70
CA GLY A 231 5.44 5.47 17.24
C GLY A 231 6.72 4.68 17.26
N THR A 232 6.73 3.66 18.11
CA THR A 232 7.76 2.63 18.21
C THR A 232 7.17 1.29 17.83
N VAL A 233 7.90 0.49 17.07
CA VAL A 233 7.56 -0.89 16.73
C VAL A 233 8.58 -1.83 17.34
N GLN A 234 8.13 -2.97 17.85
CA GLN A 234 8.99 -4.10 18.17
C GLN A 234 8.67 -5.23 17.21
N TYR A 235 9.70 -5.65 16.47
CA TYR A 235 9.59 -6.76 15.52
C TYR A 235 9.65 -8.11 16.23
N ALA A 236 9.13 -9.15 15.60
CA ALA A 236 9.20 -10.52 16.11
C ALA A 236 10.65 -11.01 16.31
N SER A 237 11.60 -10.46 15.57
CA SER A 237 13.04 -10.70 15.76
C SER A 237 13.64 -10.10 17.05
N GLY A 238 12.89 -9.24 17.75
CA GLY A 238 13.37 -8.43 18.88
C GLY A 238 13.97 -7.08 18.46
N ALA A 239 14.17 -6.82 17.18
CA ALA A 239 14.61 -5.52 16.69
C ALA A 239 13.60 -4.43 17.04
N ILE A 240 14.06 -3.18 17.21
CA ILE A 240 13.19 -2.04 17.56
C ILE A 240 13.26 -1.00 16.45
N GLY A 241 12.11 -0.49 16.05
CA GLY A 241 12.02 0.59 15.07
C GLY A 241 11.17 1.75 15.54
N THR A 242 11.30 2.87 14.84
CA THR A 242 10.46 4.05 15.02
C THR A 242 9.78 4.39 13.70
N ILE A 243 8.57 4.95 13.80
CA ILE A 243 7.86 5.52 12.67
C ILE A 243 7.27 6.87 13.07
N PHE A 244 7.44 7.86 12.20
CA PHE A 244 6.87 9.18 12.37
C PHE A 244 6.11 9.57 11.10
N THR A 245 4.79 9.79 11.24
CA THR A 245 3.93 10.24 10.14
C THR A 245 3.19 11.51 10.52
N THR A 246 3.18 12.51 9.63
CA THR A 246 2.46 13.75 9.90
C THR A 246 2.08 14.50 8.62
N PHE A 247 0.95 15.24 8.70
CA PHE A 247 0.51 16.24 7.73
C PHE A 247 0.63 17.68 8.27
N ASP A 248 1.32 17.88 9.41
CA ASP A 248 1.27 19.14 10.16
C ASP A 248 2.54 19.97 10.04
N VAL A 249 3.59 19.47 9.37
CA VAL A 249 4.88 20.15 9.25
C VAL A 249 4.91 20.99 7.98
N GLN A 250 4.91 22.32 8.14
CA GLN A 250 4.83 23.25 7.01
C GLN A 250 6.13 23.36 6.20
N PHE A 251 7.28 23.17 6.84
CA PHE A 251 8.60 23.30 6.21
C PHE A 251 9.47 22.08 6.54
N PRO A 252 9.16 20.91 5.95
CA PRO A 252 9.97 19.71 6.19
C PRO A 252 11.36 19.88 5.53
N ARG A 253 12.34 19.14 6.06
CA ARG A 253 13.64 19.02 5.39
C ARG A 253 13.47 18.42 4.01
N GLU A 254 14.41 18.71 3.09
CA GLU A 254 14.39 18.17 1.72
C GLU A 254 14.23 16.63 1.68
N LYS A 255 14.95 15.90 2.56
CA LYS A 255 14.78 14.46 2.76
C LYS A 255 13.91 14.21 3.99
N SER A 256 12.60 14.26 3.82
CA SER A 256 11.60 14.08 4.88
C SER A 256 10.78 12.78 4.74
N ARG A 257 11.08 11.98 3.71
CA ARG A 257 10.40 10.72 3.39
C ARG A 257 11.44 9.65 3.09
N PHE A 258 11.69 8.78 4.07
CA PHE A 258 12.71 7.74 3.95
C PHE A 258 12.53 6.67 5.03
N ILE A 259 13.24 5.55 4.84
CA ILE A 259 13.45 4.52 5.84
C ILE A 259 14.95 4.30 5.99
N GLU A 260 15.42 4.09 7.20
CA GLU A 260 16.77 3.60 7.50
C GLU A 260 16.67 2.26 8.21
N ILE A 261 17.47 1.30 7.80
CA ILE A 261 17.62 -0.01 8.46
C ILE A 261 19.01 -0.11 9.04
N TYR A 262 19.06 -0.31 10.34
CA TYR A 262 20.31 -0.49 11.08
C TYR A 262 20.60 -1.97 11.25
N GLY A 263 21.77 -2.39 10.85
CA GLY A 263 22.27 -3.75 11.03
C GLY A 263 23.52 -3.76 11.92
N SER A 264 23.91 -4.94 12.36
CA SER A 264 25.12 -5.14 13.19
C SER A 264 26.43 -4.77 12.49
N GLU A 265 26.43 -4.72 11.14
CA GLU A 265 27.63 -4.49 10.31
C GLU A 265 27.48 -3.34 9.32
N GLY A 266 26.33 -2.66 9.30
CA GLY A 266 26.12 -1.55 8.39
C GLY A 266 24.73 -0.92 8.52
N THR A 267 24.52 0.17 7.78
CA THR A 267 23.25 0.90 7.69
C THR A 267 22.82 0.97 6.24
N LEU A 268 21.56 0.64 5.99
CA LEU A 268 20.92 0.75 4.68
C LEU A 268 19.96 1.93 4.67
N PHE A 269 20.17 2.86 3.74
CA PHE A 269 19.29 3.98 3.48
C PHE A 269 18.34 3.60 2.34
N VAL A 270 17.08 3.47 2.67
CA VAL A 270 16.00 2.99 1.80
C VAL A 270 15.26 4.20 1.21
N PRO A 271 14.94 4.20 -0.09
CA PRO A 271 14.19 5.30 -0.71
C PRO A 271 12.76 5.42 -0.16
N ASP A 272 12.04 6.49 -0.56
CA ASP A 272 10.61 6.66 -0.21
C ASP A 272 9.83 5.41 -0.67
N PRO A 273 9.19 4.67 0.24
CA PRO A 273 8.48 3.45 -0.10
C PRO A 273 7.17 3.70 -0.89
N ASN A 274 6.75 4.94 -1.08
CA ASN A 274 5.65 5.28 -1.99
C ASN A 274 6.07 5.21 -3.46
N ASP A 275 7.38 5.16 -3.73
CA ASP A 275 7.94 5.03 -5.06
C ASP A 275 8.40 3.59 -5.35
N PHE A 276 8.51 3.25 -6.64
CA PHE A 276 9.04 1.95 -7.10
C PHE A 276 10.57 1.97 -7.23
N SER A 277 11.19 3.14 -7.19
CA SER A 277 12.62 3.39 -7.35
C SER A 277 13.13 4.38 -6.31
N GLY A 278 14.32 4.88 -6.50
CA GLY A 278 14.96 5.92 -5.69
C GLY A 278 16.38 5.56 -5.32
N THR A 279 17.08 6.49 -4.70
CA THR A 279 18.49 6.30 -4.31
C THR A 279 18.60 5.36 -3.12
N ILE A 280 19.34 4.28 -3.30
CA ILE A 280 19.67 3.31 -2.27
C ILE A 280 21.12 3.57 -1.86
N GLN A 281 21.37 3.71 -0.55
CA GLN A 281 22.72 3.90 -0.06
C GLN A 281 23.03 2.89 1.04
N LEU A 282 24.27 2.43 1.06
CA LEU A 282 24.80 1.47 2.04
C LEU A 282 26.04 2.07 2.70
N TYR A 283 26.08 2.10 4.03
CA TYR A 283 27.25 2.40 4.82
C TYR A 283 27.73 1.15 5.54
N ARG A 284 29.02 0.85 5.42
CA ARG A 284 29.71 -0.21 6.18
C ARG A 284 30.91 0.40 6.88
N PRO A 285 31.08 0.17 8.21
CA PRO A 285 32.16 0.77 8.98
C PRO A 285 33.56 0.43 8.44
N GLU A 286 33.75 -0.77 7.93
CA GLU A 286 35.05 -1.22 7.37
C GLU A 286 35.46 -0.46 6.09
N GLU A 287 34.47 0.05 5.35
CA GLU A 287 34.69 0.87 4.14
C GLU A 287 34.85 2.35 4.49
N GLY A 288 34.24 2.81 5.58
CA GLY A 288 34.29 4.19 6.07
C GLY A 288 33.56 5.20 5.17
N VAL A 289 32.84 4.75 4.16
CA VAL A 289 32.12 5.60 3.18
C VAL A 289 30.73 5.06 2.90
N THR A 290 29.80 5.97 2.59
CA THR A 290 28.47 5.60 2.09
C THR A 290 28.53 5.43 0.57
N ARG A 291 28.08 4.28 0.08
CA ARG A 291 28.02 3.97 -1.35
C ARG A 291 26.59 3.98 -1.84
N GLU A 292 26.36 4.54 -3.02
CA GLU A 292 25.13 4.36 -3.75
C GLU A 292 25.12 2.98 -4.41
N ILE A 293 24.00 2.28 -4.24
CA ILE A 293 23.80 0.92 -4.78
C ILE A 293 22.87 1.00 -6.00
N PRO A 294 23.28 0.48 -7.16
CA PRO A 294 22.42 0.42 -8.32
C PRO A 294 21.24 -0.52 -8.09
N MET A 295 20.08 -0.19 -8.65
CA MET A 295 18.90 -1.04 -8.59
C MET A 295 19.16 -2.38 -9.32
N MET A 296 18.84 -3.48 -8.67
CA MET A 296 19.09 -4.84 -9.17
C MET A 296 17.83 -5.54 -9.69
N TYR A 297 16.66 -4.93 -9.53
CA TYR A 297 15.36 -5.49 -9.92
C TYR A 297 14.66 -4.62 -10.98
N GLY A 298 13.65 -5.19 -11.61
CA GLY A 298 12.79 -4.49 -12.56
C GLY A 298 11.75 -3.60 -11.85
N TYR A 299 10.95 -2.93 -12.67
CA TYR A 299 9.87 -2.05 -12.24
C TYR A 299 10.34 -0.83 -11.43
N PRO A 300 11.27 -0.01 -11.98
CA PRO A 300 11.66 1.25 -11.33
C PRO A 300 10.65 2.38 -11.58
N GLU A 301 9.79 2.25 -12.58
CA GLU A 301 8.76 3.25 -12.89
C GLU A 301 7.54 3.05 -12.00
N ASN A 302 6.55 3.98 -12.09
CA ASN A 302 5.27 3.80 -11.42
C ASN A 302 4.52 2.59 -12.00
N SER A 303 4.74 1.44 -11.39
CA SER A 303 4.26 0.12 -11.83
C SER A 303 3.05 -0.38 -11.04
N ARG A 304 2.21 0.52 -10.52
CA ARG A 304 0.95 0.14 -9.84
C ARG A 304 0.14 -0.82 -10.71
N ALA A 305 -0.51 -1.79 -10.13
CA ALA A 305 -1.02 -3.05 -10.65
C ALA A 305 0.03 -4.19 -10.72
N LEU A 306 1.27 -3.97 -10.28
CA LEU A 306 2.27 -5.04 -10.16
C LEU A 306 1.81 -6.11 -9.15
N GLY A 307 1.23 -5.69 -8.01
CA GLY A 307 0.65 -6.60 -7.03
C GLY A 307 -0.58 -7.35 -7.54
N LEU A 308 -1.42 -6.69 -8.35
CA LEU A 308 -2.53 -7.35 -9.04
C LEU A 308 -2.03 -8.39 -10.06
N ALA A 309 -0.98 -8.08 -10.82
CA ALA A 309 -0.36 -9.01 -11.75
C ALA A 309 0.30 -10.19 -11.02
N ASP A 310 0.92 -9.94 -9.86
CA ASP A 310 1.45 -10.99 -8.98
C ASP A 310 0.34 -11.92 -8.46
N MET A 311 -0.81 -11.36 -8.09
CA MET A 311 -1.99 -12.14 -7.67
C MET A 311 -2.56 -12.96 -8.84
N ALA A 312 -2.64 -12.40 -10.05
CA ALA A 312 -3.08 -13.12 -11.24
C ALA A 312 -2.13 -14.28 -11.57
N LYS A 313 -0.83 -14.07 -11.44
CA LYS A 313 0.16 -15.14 -11.59
C LYS A 313 0.00 -16.21 -10.52
N ALA A 314 -0.21 -15.81 -9.27
CA ALA A 314 -0.45 -16.71 -8.15
C ALA A 314 -1.68 -17.60 -8.41
N LEU A 315 -2.79 -17.05 -8.90
CA LEU A 315 -3.99 -17.79 -9.28
C LEU A 315 -3.73 -18.85 -10.35
N THR A 316 -2.87 -18.55 -11.32
CA THR A 316 -2.59 -19.48 -12.44
C THR A 316 -1.53 -20.51 -12.14
N THR A 317 -0.68 -20.29 -11.13
CA THR A 317 0.43 -21.19 -10.78
C THR A 317 0.21 -21.95 -9.46
N GLY A 318 -0.78 -21.55 -8.65
CA GLY A 318 -1.07 -22.16 -7.35
C GLY A 318 -0.10 -21.72 -6.24
N ARG A 319 0.74 -20.68 -6.47
CA ARG A 319 1.59 -20.11 -5.42
C ARG A 319 0.84 -19.06 -4.59
N GLU A 320 1.42 -18.65 -3.49
CA GLU A 320 0.93 -17.50 -2.73
C GLU A 320 1.20 -16.17 -3.45
N ALA A 321 0.27 -15.24 -3.33
CA ALA A 321 0.47 -13.87 -3.79
C ALA A 321 1.31 -13.09 -2.77
N ARG A 322 2.20 -12.22 -3.28
CA ARG A 322 3.06 -11.40 -2.41
C ARG A 322 2.31 -10.27 -1.72
N CYS A 323 1.31 -9.70 -2.39
CA CYS A 323 0.40 -8.69 -1.83
C CYS A 323 -0.87 -9.33 -1.24
N ALA A 324 -0.73 -10.43 -0.49
CA ALA A 324 -1.84 -11.17 0.07
C ALA A 324 -2.46 -10.48 1.30
N VAL A 325 -3.67 -10.92 1.67
CA VAL A 325 -4.41 -10.38 2.81
C VAL A 325 -3.64 -10.46 4.13
N GLN A 326 -2.78 -11.46 4.31
CA GLN A 326 -1.93 -11.57 5.50
C GLN A 326 -1.06 -10.32 5.70
N GLN A 327 -0.51 -9.77 4.61
CA GLN A 327 0.28 -8.54 4.66
C GLN A 327 -0.59 -7.32 4.94
N THR A 328 -1.66 -7.14 4.14
CA THR A 328 -2.52 -5.95 4.26
C THR A 328 -3.27 -5.91 5.59
N TYR A 329 -3.66 -7.06 6.11
CA TYR A 329 -4.28 -7.19 7.42
C TYR A 329 -3.30 -6.90 8.57
N HIS A 330 -2.06 -7.43 8.49
CA HIS A 330 -1.03 -7.15 9.48
C HIS A 330 -0.71 -5.64 9.54
N VAL A 331 -0.61 -4.99 8.40
CA VAL A 331 -0.43 -3.55 8.31
C VAL A 331 -1.61 -2.78 8.92
N LEU A 332 -2.85 -3.19 8.64
CA LEU A 332 -4.04 -2.56 9.22
C LEU A 332 -4.07 -2.72 10.74
N GLU A 333 -3.72 -3.89 11.27
CA GLU A 333 -3.65 -4.12 12.72
C GLU A 333 -2.56 -3.26 13.38
N ILE A 334 -1.41 -3.09 12.74
CA ILE A 334 -0.35 -2.19 13.23
C ILE A 334 -0.86 -0.73 13.31
N ILE A 335 -1.57 -0.27 12.28
CA ILE A 335 -2.13 1.09 12.24
C ILE A 335 -3.13 1.29 13.38
N GLU A 336 -4.07 0.38 13.56
CA GLU A 336 -5.02 0.39 14.68
C GLU A 336 -4.32 0.24 16.04
N GLY A 337 -3.25 -0.53 16.09
CA GLY A 337 -2.40 -0.68 17.26
C GLY A 337 -1.79 0.64 17.72
N PHE A 338 -1.34 1.47 16.79
CA PHE A 338 -0.86 2.83 17.09
C PHE A 338 -1.97 3.71 17.66
N GLU A 339 -3.15 3.73 17.04
CA GLU A 339 -4.30 4.51 17.57
C GLU A 339 -4.70 4.04 18.97
N THR A 340 -4.75 2.73 19.19
CA THR A 340 -5.07 2.15 20.48
C THR A 340 -4.02 2.49 21.54
N SER A 341 -2.73 2.37 21.20
CA SER A 341 -1.62 2.71 22.07
C SER A 341 -1.64 4.18 22.49
N ALA A 342 -1.84 5.09 21.53
CA ALA A 342 -1.93 6.52 21.82
C ALA A 342 -3.10 6.87 22.76
N ARG A 343 -4.23 6.18 22.61
CA ARG A 343 -5.43 6.38 23.45
C ARG A 343 -5.27 5.81 24.84
N THR A 344 -4.59 4.66 24.99
CA THR A 344 -4.47 3.95 26.28
C THR A 344 -3.19 4.31 27.05
N GLY A 345 -2.18 4.87 26.36
CA GLY A 345 -0.85 5.11 26.93
C GLY A 345 -0.05 3.82 27.22
N CYS A 346 -0.43 2.69 26.61
CA CYS A 346 0.19 1.39 26.81
C CYS A 346 0.69 0.79 25.48
N TRP A 347 1.61 -0.17 25.58
CA TRP A 347 1.94 -1.03 24.44
C TRP A 347 0.71 -1.80 23.98
N THR A 348 0.55 -1.92 22.67
CA THR A 348 -0.51 -2.72 22.04
C THR A 348 0.12 -3.91 21.35
N GLU A 349 -0.29 -5.11 21.70
CA GLU A 349 0.15 -6.35 21.06
C GLU A 349 -0.52 -6.50 19.69
N ILE A 350 0.27 -6.92 18.68
CA ILE A 350 -0.19 -7.27 17.34
C ILE A 350 -0.36 -8.78 17.30
N ARG A 351 -1.55 -9.24 17.01
CA ARG A 351 -1.93 -10.65 17.11
C ARG A 351 -1.78 -11.42 15.80
N SER A 352 -1.82 -10.71 14.68
CA SER A 352 -1.62 -11.34 13.38
C SER A 352 -0.16 -11.73 13.21
N GLU A 353 0.06 -12.96 12.75
CA GLU A 353 1.38 -13.42 12.32
C GLU A 353 1.63 -12.99 10.88
N TYR A 354 2.85 -12.53 10.61
CA TYR A 354 3.29 -12.20 9.26
C TYR A 354 4.65 -12.81 8.96
N HIS A 355 4.70 -13.59 7.91
CA HIS A 355 5.93 -14.10 7.32
C HIS A 355 6.22 -13.34 6.03
N ARG A 356 7.47 -12.91 5.87
CA ARG A 356 7.88 -12.16 4.68
C ARG A 356 7.61 -12.97 3.41
N ALA A 357 6.84 -12.40 2.49
CA ALA A 357 6.62 -13.01 1.18
C ALA A 357 7.97 -13.27 0.49
N PRO A 358 8.05 -14.29 -0.39
CA PRO A 358 9.24 -14.52 -1.20
C PRO A 358 9.65 -13.25 -1.96
N ALA A 359 10.95 -12.97 -2.02
CA ALA A 359 11.46 -11.86 -2.83
C ALA A 359 11.06 -12.04 -4.30
N MET A 360 10.95 -10.94 -5.03
CA MET A 360 10.74 -11.00 -6.48
C MET A 360 11.92 -11.70 -7.16
N ALA A 361 11.64 -12.53 -8.15
CA ALA A 361 12.69 -12.96 -9.06
C ALA A 361 13.14 -11.78 -9.93
N ARG A 362 14.37 -11.82 -10.42
CA ARG A 362 14.83 -10.81 -11.38
C ARG A 362 14.07 -11.04 -12.68
N PRO A 363 13.23 -10.08 -13.11
CA PRO A 363 12.46 -10.27 -14.32
C PRO A 363 13.42 -10.30 -15.53
N THR A 364 13.27 -11.31 -16.35
CA THR A 364 13.96 -11.39 -17.64
C THR A 364 13.23 -10.60 -18.73
N ILE A 365 11.91 -10.45 -18.58
CA ILE A 365 11.06 -9.75 -19.55
C ILE A 365 10.09 -8.83 -18.76
N LYS A 366 10.07 -7.54 -19.09
CA LYS A 366 9.15 -6.58 -18.49
C LYS A 366 7.69 -6.99 -18.77
N GLY A 367 6.87 -6.95 -17.73
CA GLY A 367 5.44 -7.29 -17.80
C GLY A 367 5.14 -8.79 -17.76
N ILE A 368 6.12 -9.63 -17.43
CA ILE A 368 5.95 -11.07 -17.16
C ILE A 368 6.53 -11.37 -15.78
N LEU A 369 5.69 -11.90 -14.92
CA LEU A 369 6.06 -12.27 -13.54
C LEU A 369 6.46 -13.74 -13.42
N ASP A 370 7.26 -14.04 -12.38
CA ASP A 370 7.68 -15.39 -11.95
C ASP A 370 6.56 -16.20 -11.31
#